data_a723e8cfc9f4b0144792f5ea82a2e137
#
_entry.id   a723e8cfc9f4b0144792f5ea82a2e137
#
_cell.length_a   1.000
_cell.length_b   1.000
_cell.length_c   1.000
_cell.angle_alpha   90.00
_cell.angle_beta   90.00
_cell.angle_gamma   90.00
#
_symmetry.space_group_name_H-M   'P 1'
#
loop_
_entity.id
_entity.type
_entity.pdbx_description
1 polymer ?
#
loop_
_entity_poly.entity_id
_entity_poly.type
_entity_poly.pdbx_seq_one_letter_code
_entity_poly.pdbx_strand_id
1 'polypeptide(L)'
;MERLIAELASPELDEIRLKGGFSDEMNQLKDTLVLVKSVLLDAERKQENNRPLTVWLRELKNVLCDTDDFLDDSQTQVIRNHVDRTSKVQQFFTTSNSIVFRVKMARKMKSLKKRLDMVAADTSKFALEAIDVDNHVSHRSRETTSPVVADVNVIGREIDKEFIIDLLMQHNPEDDDERIPVIPIVGTGGLGKTTLAQLVFRDERVTQSFPLKLWVSVSLDFDIQQLIVKIINSASPHLRQLNLKELDMEPLIRLLKDTLAGQKFLLVLDNVWNEDRVKWMELRFLIEMSNKGGKILLTTRVLKLLL
;
A
#
# COMPACT_ATOMS: atom_id res chain seq x y z
N MET A 1 2.31 -7.47 6.82
CA MET A 1 3.13 -8.07 7.88
C MET A 1 4.52 -7.43 7.97
N GLU A 2 5.29 -7.29 6.89
CA GLU A 2 6.61 -6.62 6.89
C GLU A 2 6.55 -5.20 7.45
N ARG A 3 5.58 -4.41 7.01
CA ARG A 3 5.33 -3.08 7.55
C ARG A 3 5.15 -3.09 9.07
N LEU A 4 4.30 -3.99 9.59
CA LEU A 4 4.06 -4.12 11.03
C LEU A 4 5.33 -4.48 11.80
N ILE A 5 6.16 -5.38 11.25
CA ILE A 5 7.44 -5.77 11.86
C ILE A 5 8.41 -4.57 11.87
N ALA A 6 8.50 -3.82 10.77
CA ALA A 6 9.33 -2.63 10.66
C ALA A 6 8.85 -1.51 11.59
N GLU A 7 7.55 -1.27 11.65
CA GLU A 7 6.93 -0.26 12.49
C GLU A 7 7.08 -0.58 13.98
N LEU A 8 6.89 -1.85 14.37
CA LEU A 8 7.21 -2.32 15.71
C LEU A 8 8.69 -2.18 16.09
N ALA A 9 9.59 -2.08 15.13
CA ALA A 9 11.02 -1.84 15.32
C ALA A 9 11.41 -0.36 15.25
N SER A 10 10.46 0.54 14.96
CA SER A 10 10.76 1.95 14.71
C SER A 10 11.14 2.72 15.97
N PRO A 11 12.10 3.68 15.89
CA PRO A 11 12.49 4.52 17.03
C PRO A 11 11.34 5.43 17.53
N GLU A 12 10.36 5.71 16.66
CA GLU A 12 9.20 6.56 16.97
C GLU A 12 8.32 5.92 18.06
N LEU A 13 8.31 4.60 18.16
CA LEU A 13 7.60 3.86 19.19
C LEU A 13 8.44 3.63 20.47
N ASP A 14 9.73 3.98 20.49
CA ASP A 14 10.59 3.80 21.66
C ASP A 14 10.11 4.64 22.85
N GLU A 15 9.57 5.83 22.60
CA GLU A 15 8.98 6.65 23.65
C GLU A 15 7.75 5.98 24.29
N ILE A 16 6.93 5.30 23.49
CA ILE A 16 5.77 4.53 23.96
C ILE A 16 6.21 3.28 24.71
N ARG A 17 7.22 2.56 24.22
CA ARG A 17 7.79 1.38 24.87
C ARG A 17 8.29 1.71 26.28
N LEU A 18 9.11 2.75 26.40
CA LEU A 18 9.71 3.17 27.67
C LEU A 18 8.67 3.70 28.65
N LYS A 19 7.75 4.55 28.18
CA LYS A 19 6.72 5.14 29.04
C LYS A 19 5.53 4.22 29.29
N GLY A 20 5.26 3.27 28.40
CA GLY A 20 4.14 2.32 28.46
C GLY A 20 4.39 1.15 29.40
N GLY A 21 5.64 0.74 29.57
CA GLY A 21 6.00 -0.43 30.38
C GLY A 21 5.64 -1.78 29.72
N PHE A 22 5.52 -1.82 28.38
CA PHE A 22 5.20 -3.03 27.61
C PHE A 22 6.21 -3.30 26.47
N SER A 23 7.46 -2.90 26.71
CA SER A 23 8.57 -3.09 25.76
C SER A 23 8.78 -4.56 25.41
N ASP A 24 8.72 -5.44 26.44
CA ASP A 24 8.95 -6.87 26.27
C ASP A 24 7.82 -7.52 25.45
N GLU A 25 6.57 -7.12 25.69
CA GLU A 25 5.43 -7.63 24.92
C GLU A 25 5.50 -7.21 23.46
N MET A 26 5.95 -5.98 23.17
CA MET A 26 6.14 -5.51 21.78
C MET A 26 7.25 -6.28 21.06
N ASN A 27 8.37 -6.54 21.73
CA ASN A 27 9.44 -7.34 21.16
C ASN A 27 8.99 -8.78 20.89
N GLN A 28 8.31 -9.39 21.85
CA GLN A 28 7.76 -10.73 21.67
C GLN A 28 6.71 -10.80 20.57
N LEU A 29 5.85 -9.77 20.44
CA LEU A 29 4.89 -9.67 19.34
C LEU A 29 5.60 -9.63 17.97
N LYS A 30 6.67 -8.82 17.88
CA LYS A 30 7.52 -8.73 16.70
C LYS A 30 8.15 -10.08 16.36
N ASP A 31 8.75 -10.76 17.34
CA ASP A 31 9.41 -12.05 17.12
C ASP A 31 8.42 -13.12 16.65
N THR A 32 7.21 -13.14 17.25
CA THR A 32 6.14 -14.05 16.81
C THR A 32 5.66 -13.72 15.38
N LEU A 33 5.59 -12.44 15.01
CA LEU A 33 5.26 -12.04 13.63
C LEU A 33 6.30 -12.49 12.61
N VAL A 34 7.59 -12.43 12.97
CA VAL A 34 8.68 -12.93 12.13
C VAL A 34 8.55 -14.43 11.94
N LEU A 35 8.26 -15.19 13.01
CA LEU A 35 8.03 -16.63 12.93
C LEU A 35 6.84 -16.97 12.02
N VAL A 36 5.70 -16.33 12.24
CA VAL A 36 4.50 -16.56 11.41
C VAL A 36 4.75 -16.15 9.94
N LYS A 37 5.53 -15.09 9.70
CA LYS A 37 5.92 -14.68 8.35
C LYS A 37 6.66 -15.79 7.62
N SER A 38 7.58 -16.49 8.29
CA SER A 38 8.40 -17.55 7.67
C SER A 38 7.56 -18.73 7.14
N VAL A 39 6.40 -19.00 7.73
CA VAL A 39 5.52 -20.11 7.32
C VAL A 39 4.31 -19.66 6.48
N LEU A 40 4.10 -18.35 6.35
CA LEU A 40 2.91 -17.80 5.68
C LEU A 40 2.84 -18.22 4.21
N LEU A 41 3.97 -18.22 3.52
CA LEU A 41 4.03 -18.61 2.11
C LEU A 41 3.61 -20.05 1.87
N ASP A 42 4.00 -20.96 2.77
CA ASP A 42 3.59 -22.36 2.72
C ASP A 42 2.10 -22.54 3.04
N ALA A 43 1.60 -21.78 4.02
CA ALA A 43 0.19 -21.74 4.37
C ALA A 43 -0.69 -21.28 3.20
N GLU A 44 -0.27 -20.22 2.50
CA GLU A 44 -0.97 -19.72 1.31
C GLU A 44 -0.98 -20.73 0.16
N ARG A 45 0.06 -21.54 0.02
CA ARG A 45 0.10 -22.61 -0.99
C ARG A 45 -0.86 -23.77 -0.67
N LYS A 46 -0.95 -24.11 0.61
CA LYS A 46 -1.73 -25.28 1.09
C LYS A 46 -3.22 -24.96 1.30
N GLN A 47 -3.64 -23.67 1.27
CA GLN A 47 -5.01 -23.25 1.62
C GLN A 47 -6.09 -23.74 0.65
N GLU A 48 -5.79 -23.91 -0.65
CA GLU A 48 -6.81 -24.22 -1.68
C GLU A 48 -7.64 -25.46 -1.38
N ASN A 49 -7.04 -26.48 -0.73
CA ASN A 49 -7.69 -27.73 -0.40
C ASN A 49 -7.86 -27.96 1.11
N ASN A 50 -7.62 -26.94 1.96
CA ASN A 50 -7.58 -27.08 3.42
C ASN A 50 -8.44 -26.01 4.11
N ARG A 51 -9.72 -26.33 4.35
CA ARG A 51 -10.67 -25.45 5.05
C ARG A 51 -10.18 -24.96 6.42
N PRO A 52 -9.64 -25.81 7.32
CA PRO A 52 -9.08 -25.36 8.58
C PRO A 52 -7.96 -24.33 8.41
N LEU A 53 -7.10 -24.49 7.41
CA LEU A 53 -6.03 -23.56 7.11
C LEU A 53 -6.55 -22.21 6.59
N THR A 54 -7.64 -22.22 5.82
CA THR A 54 -8.32 -20.97 5.40
C THR A 54 -8.89 -20.22 6.59
N VAL A 55 -9.42 -20.92 7.61
CA VAL A 55 -9.90 -20.29 8.85
C VAL A 55 -8.72 -19.71 9.65
N TRP A 56 -7.61 -20.43 9.74
CA TRP A 56 -6.40 -19.97 10.39
C TRP A 56 -5.83 -18.70 9.73
N LEU A 57 -5.75 -18.67 8.41
CA LEU A 57 -5.30 -17.49 7.65
C LEU A 57 -6.21 -16.28 7.87
N ARG A 58 -7.51 -16.49 7.97
CA ARG A 58 -8.47 -15.42 8.28
C ARG A 58 -8.27 -14.89 9.70
N GLU A 59 -8.05 -15.76 10.68
CA GLU A 59 -7.79 -15.33 12.06
C GLU A 59 -6.45 -14.57 12.16
N LEU A 60 -5.41 -15.06 11.50
CA LEU A 60 -4.15 -14.33 11.36
C LEU A 60 -4.38 -12.93 10.78
N LYS A 61 -5.15 -12.81 9.70
CA LYS A 61 -5.48 -11.51 9.10
C LYS A 61 -6.18 -10.58 10.09
N ASN A 62 -7.13 -11.09 10.87
CA ASN A 62 -7.82 -10.30 11.90
C ASN A 62 -6.86 -9.77 12.96
N VAL A 63 -5.95 -10.64 13.45
CA VAL A 63 -4.94 -10.21 14.44
C VAL A 63 -4.00 -9.16 13.86
N LEU A 64 -3.61 -9.30 12.60
CA LEU A 64 -2.77 -8.30 11.90
C LEU A 64 -3.47 -6.95 11.76
N CYS A 65 -4.76 -6.94 11.39
CA CYS A 65 -5.54 -5.70 11.32
C CYS A 65 -5.66 -5.04 12.70
N ASP A 66 -5.98 -5.81 13.74
CA ASP A 66 -6.09 -5.29 15.10
C ASP A 66 -4.74 -4.75 15.63
N THR A 67 -3.62 -5.32 15.15
CA THR A 67 -2.26 -4.84 15.48
C THR A 67 -1.96 -3.52 14.76
N ASP A 68 -2.36 -3.39 13.51
CA ASP A 68 -2.25 -2.16 12.72
C ASP A 68 -3.02 -1.02 13.39
N ASP A 69 -4.29 -1.27 13.73
CA ASP A 69 -5.13 -0.31 14.46
C ASP A 69 -4.55 0.09 15.83
N PHE A 70 -3.89 -0.86 16.52
CA PHE A 70 -3.21 -0.57 17.76
C PHE A 70 -2.02 0.37 17.58
N LEU A 71 -1.21 0.18 16.54
CA LEU A 71 -0.06 1.02 16.25
C LEU A 71 -0.50 2.44 15.84
N ASP A 72 -1.52 2.56 14.99
CA ASP A 72 -2.10 3.84 14.59
C ASP A 72 -2.65 4.63 15.79
N ASP A 73 -3.40 3.96 16.69
CA ASP A 73 -3.89 4.56 17.94
C ASP A 73 -2.73 5.07 18.81
N SER A 74 -1.64 4.30 18.87
CA SER A 74 -0.46 4.62 19.66
C SER A 74 0.29 5.83 19.13
N GLN A 75 0.51 5.90 17.83
CA GLN A 75 1.17 7.02 17.15
C GLN A 75 0.35 8.31 17.25
N THR A 76 -0.97 8.21 17.04
CA THR A 76 -1.88 9.36 17.16
C THR A 76 -1.79 9.98 18.56
N GLN A 77 -1.67 9.16 19.59
CA GLN A 77 -1.58 9.67 20.98
C GLN A 77 -0.22 10.34 21.27
N VAL A 78 0.87 9.85 20.67
CA VAL A 78 2.18 10.53 20.79
C VAL A 78 2.10 11.93 20.19
N ILE A 79 1.54 12.05 19.00
CA ILE A 79 1.38 13.34 18.30
C ILE A 79 0.52 14.30 19.16
N ARG A 80 -0.60 13.83 19.71
CA ARG A 80 -1.45 14.64 20.61
C ARG A 80 -0.69 15.12 21.84
N ASN A 81 0.09 14.25 22.49
CA ASN A 81 0.88 14.61 23.66
C ASN A 81 1.99 15.63 23.36
N HIS A 82 2.50 15.69 22.13
CA HIS A 82 3.47 16.68 21.70
C HIS A 82 2.80 18.04 21.41
N VAL A 83 1.60 18.07 20.85
CA VAL A 83 0.84 19.28 20.54
C VAL A 83 0.32 19.97 21.82
N ASP A 84 -0.17 19.18 22.80
CA ASP A 84 -0.75 19.69 24.05
C ASP A 84 0.27 20.29 25.03
N ARG A 85 1.57 20.10 24.81
CA ARG A 85 2.64 20.68 25.67
C ARG A 85 2.78 22.21 25.56
N THR A 86 2.10 22.86 24.61
CA THR A 86 2.18 24.30 24.37
C THR A 86 1.16 25.13 25.17
N SER A 87 0.23 24.52 25.90
CA SER A 87 -0.83 25.21 26.65
C SER A 87 -0.75 24.92 28.15
N LYS A 88 -0.40 25.97 28.94
CA LYS A 88 -0.19 25.90 30.41
C LYS A 88 -1.45 25.62 31.26
N VAL A 89 -2.63 25.60 30.69
CA VAL A 89 -3.91 25.52 31.43
C VAL A 89 -4.46 24.09 31.56
N GLN A 90 -3.95 23.14 30.76
CA GLN A 90 -4.49 21.77 30.73
C GLN A 90 -3.69 20.73 31.53
N GLN A 91 -2.65 21.13 32.22
CA GLN A 91 -1.73 20.20 32.94
C GLN A 91 -2.39 19.37 34.05
N PHE A 92 -3.53 19.80 34.61
CA PHE A 92 -4.23 19.09 35.68
C PHE A 92 -5.17 17.95 35.19
N PHE A 93 -5.65 18.02 33.94
CA PHE A 93 -6.56 16.99 33.39
C PHE A 93 -5.86 15.89 32.60
N THR A 94 -4.62 16.11 32.17
CA THR A 94 -3.85 15.17 31.32
C THR A 94 -3.26 13.98 32.07
N THR A 95 -2.98 14.10 33.37
CA THR A 95 -2.33 13.01 34.14
C THR A 95 -3.25 11.80 34.35
N SER A 96 -4.54 12.01 34.67
CA SER A 96 -5.51 10.92 34.85
C SER A 96 -5.85 10.23 33.53
N ASN A 97 -5.97 10.97 32.42
CA ASN A 97 -6.19 10.41 31.08
C ASN A 97 -5.00 9.58 30.59
N SER A 98 -3.78 10.02 30.90
CA SER A 98 -2.55 9.31 30.53
C SER A 98 -2.45 7.92 31.18
N ILE A 99 -2.80 7.79 32.46
CA ILE A 99 -2.73 6.49 33.18
C ILE A 99 -3.79 5.52 32.66
N VAL A 100 -5.03 5.99 32.49
CA VAL A 100 -6.14 5.17 31.96
C VAL A 100 -5.81 4.69 30.54
N PHE A 101 -5.27 5.59 29.70
CA PHE A 101 -4.83 5.24 28.36
C PHE A 101 -3.74 4.16 28.39
N ARG A 102 -2.69 4.34 29.22
CA ARG A 102 -1.59 3.35 29.37
C ARG A 102 -2.10 1.98 29.78
N VAL A 103 -3.01 1.90 30.74
CA VAL A 103 -3.61 0.64 31.18
C VAL A 103 -4.45 0.00 30.07
N LYS A 104 -5.20 0.80 29.30
CA LYS A 104 -5.98 0.32 28.16
C LYS A 104 -5.06 -0.24 27.08
N MET A 105 -3.98 0.48 26.75
CA MET A 105 -3.00 0.05 25.74
C MET A 105 -2.27 -1.22 26.16
N ALA A 106 -1.83 -1.32 27.41
CA ALA A 106 -1.18 -2.52 27.92
C ALA A 106 -2.11 -3.76 27.86
N ARG A 107 -3.40 -3.58 28.19
CA ARG A 107 -4.40 -4.65 28.05
C ARG A 107 -4.62 -5.06 26.59
N LYS A 108 -4.74 -4.10 25.69
CA LYS A 108 -4.90 -4.34 24.24
C LYS A 108 -3.69 -5.08 23.69
N MET A 109 -2.46 -4.64 24.04
CA MET A 109 -1.20 -5.31 23.66
C MET A 109 -1.16 -6.76 24.15
N LYS A 110 -1.44 -7.00 25.43
CA LYS A 110 -1.45 -8.35 26.00
C LYS A 110 -2.47 -9.27 25.32
N SER A 111 -3.63 -8.71 24.93
CA SER A 111 -4.66 -9.44 24.20
C SER A 111 -4.20 -9.80 22.78
N LEU A 112 -3.59 -8.85 22.06
CA LEU A 112 -3.04 -9.06 20.71
C LEU A 112 -1.94 -10.12 20.73
N LYS A 113 -1.00 -10.00 21.68
CA LYS A 113 0.06 -11.00 21.85
C LYS A 113 -0.51 -12.39 22.08
N LYS A 114 -1.45 -12.54 23.02
CA LYS A 114 -2.09 -13.84 23.31
C LYS A 114 -2.76 -14.44 22.06
N ARG A 115 -3.46 -13.64 21.26
CA ARG A 115 -4.10 -14.11 20.04
C ARG A 115 -3.08 -14.50 18.98
N LEU A 116 -2.01 -13.72 18.82
CA LEU A 116 -0.94 -14.04 17.89
C LEU A 116 -0.19 -15.31 18.30
N ASP A 117 0.10 -15.49 19.60
CA ASP A 117 0.74 -16.70 20.14
C ASP A 117 -0.11 -17.95 19.87
N MET A 118 -1.45 -17.85 19.98
CA MET A 118 -2.36 -18.94 19.62
C MET A 118 -2.30 -19.26 18.12
N VAL A 119 -2.30 -18.24 17.28
CA VAL A 119 -2.17 -18.42 15.82
C VAL A 119 -0.81 -19.04 15.47
N ALA A 120 0.28 -18.60 16.12
CA ALA A 120 1.61 -19.16 15.93
C ALA A 120 1.71 -20.62 16.40
N ALA A 121 1.11 -20.97 17.53
CA ALA A 121 1.08 -22.34 18.02
C ALA A 121 0.35 -23.31 17.10
N ASP A 122 -0.65 -22.81 16.37
CA ASP A 122 -1.41 -23.63 15.42
C ASP A 122 -0.64 -23.96 14.14
N THR A 123 0.48 -23.28 13.84
CA THR A 123 1.32 -23.57 12.66
C THR A 123 1.80 -25.01 12.63
N SER A 124 2.12 -25.58 13.78
CA SER A 124 2.55 -26.99 13.90
C SER A 124 1.46 -28.00 13.54
N LYS A 125 0.19 -27.63 13.75
CA LYS A 125 -0.97 -28.50 13.41
C LYS A 125 -1.16 -28.69 11.90
N PHE A 126 -0.65 -27.74 11.13
CA PHE A 126 -0.76 -27.74 9.65
C PHE A 126 0.52 -28.24 8.97
N ALA A 127 1.52 -28.71 9.73
CA ALA A 127 2.83 -29.09 9.20
C ALA A 127 3.38 -28.03 8.22
N LEU A 128 3.36 -26.76 8.65
CA LEU A 128 3.88 -25.65 7.87
C LEU A 128 5.39 -25.61 7.98
N GLU A 129 6.05 -25.48 6.84
CA GLU A 129 7.49 -25.41 6.73
C GLU A 129 7.94 -23.95 6.61
N ALA A 130 8.98 -23.59 7.35
CA ALA A 130 9.63 -22.30 7.18
C ALA A 130 10.32 -22.29 5.81
N ILE A 131 9.85 -21.43 4.93
CA ILE A 131 10.47 -21.20 3.64
C ILE A 131 11.36 -19.97 3.76
N ASP A 132 12.67 -20.15 3.52
CA ASP A 132 13.62 -19.06 3.54
C ASP A 132 13.32 -18.11 2.38
N VAL A 133 12.83 -16.91 2.71
CA VAL A 133 12.33 -15.93 1.74
C VAL A 133 13.48 -15.33 0.92
N ASP A 134 14.71 -15.43 1.43
CA ASP A 134 15.87 -14.80 0.80
C ASP A 134 16.43 -15.57 -0.43
N ASN A 135 16.05 -16.84 -0.65
CA ASN A 135 16.58 -17.63 -1.76
C ASN A 135 15.56 -18.11 -2.81
N HIS A 136 14.28 -17.93 -2.59
CA HIS A 136 13.25 -18.25 -3.58
C HIS A 136 12.15 -17.19 -3.62
N VAL A 137 12.50 -15.98 -4.04
CA VAL A 137 11.53 -15.08 -4.68
C VAL A 137 11.19 -15.67 -6.05
N SER A 138 10.56 -16.84 -6.06
CA SER A 138 9.68 -17.14 -7.18
C SER A 138 8.56 -16.12 -7.07
N HIS A 139 8.62 -15.12 -7.92
CA HIS A 139 7.57 -14.15 -8.18
C HIS A 139 6.22 -14.86 -8.31
N ARG A 140 5.54 -15.17 -7.21
CA ARG A 140 4.08 -15.17 -7.25
C ARG A 140 3.71 -13.71 -7.37
N SER A 141 3.57 -13.28 -8.63
CA SER A 141 2.85 -12.08 -8.94
C SER A 141 1.56 -12.15 -8.11
N ARG A 142 1.44 -11.29 -7.07
CA ARG A 142 0.12 -10.92 -6.57
C ARG A 142 -0.70 -10.68 -7.81
N GLU A 143 -1.95 -11.16 -7.83
CA GLU A 143 -2.85 -11.03 -8.96
C GLU A 143 -2.66 -9.65 -9.55
N THR A 144 -2.14 -9.62 -10.77
CA THR A 144 -1.91 -8.38 -11.50
C THR A 144 -3.28 -7.77 -11.62
N THR A 145 -3.55 -6.71 -10.86
CA THR A 145 -4.84 -6.05 -10.91
C THR A 145 -5.07 -5.61 -12.36
N SER A 146 -6.23 -5.93 -12.87
CA SER A 146 -6.64 -5.66 -14.23
C SER A 146 -7.63 -4.48 -14.21
N PRO A 147 -7.74 -3.68 -15.27
CA PRO A 147 -8.81 -2.70 -15.41
C PRO A 147 -10.20 -3.34 -15.53
N VAL A 148 -10.28 -4.67 -15.54
CA VAL A 148 -11.54 -5.41 -15.62
C VAL A 148 -12.12 -5.57 -14.21
N VAL A 149 -13.25 -4.91 -13.96
CA VAL A 149 -14.11 -5.22 -12.80
C VAL A 149 -14.86 -6.50 -13.17
N ALA A 150 -14.85 -7.53 -12.33
CA ALA A 150 -15.90 -8.53 -12.38
C ALA A 150 -17.25 -7.79 -12.25
N ASP A 151 -18.27 -8.20 -13.02
CA ASP A 151 -19.60 -7.56 -13.07
C ASP A 151 -20.32 -7.58 -11.70
N VAL A 152 -19.77 -6.88 -10.73
CA VAL A 152 -20.35 -6.67 -9.42
C VAL A 152 -20.93 -5.27 -9.44
N ASN A 153 -22.24 -5.15 -9.18
CA ASN A 153 -22.86 -3.85 -8.91
C ASN A 153 -22.20 -3.25 -7.68
N VAL A 154 -21.26 -2.35 -7.90
CA VAL A 154 -20.60 -1.59 -6.83
C VAL A 154 -21.58 -0.52 -6.39
N ILE A 155 -22.05 -0.62 -5.14
CA ILE A 155 -23.03 0.30 -4.55
C ILE A 155 -22.30 1.29 -3.64
N GLY A 156 -22.71 2.56 -3.67
CA GLY A 156 -22.27 3.59 -2.71
C GLY A 156 -20.90 4.22 -3.02
N ARG A 157 -20.46 4.16 -4.29
CA ARG A 157 -19.20 4.80 -4.73
C ARG A 157 -19.40 5.84 -5.82
N GLU A 158 -20.63 6.20 -6.11
CA GLU A 158 -20.99 7.13 -7.17
C GLU A 158 -20.40 8.53 -6.89
N ILE A 159 -20.52 9.03 -5.66
CA ILE A 159 -20.01 10.36 -5.26
C ILE A 159 -18.47 10.40 -5.36
N ASP A 160 -17.81 9.38 -4.84
CA ASP A 160 -16.35 9.28 -4.89
C ASP A 160 -15.86 9.23 -6.35
N LYS A 161 -16.55 8.45 -7.20
CA LYS A 161 -16.27 8.33 -8.63
C LYS A 161 -16.41 9.66 -9.33
N GLU A 162 -17.54 10.36 -9.15
CA GLU A 162 -17.79 11.67 -9.78
C GLU A 162 -16.72 12.68 -9.35
N PHE A 163 -16.38 12.74 -8.07
CA PHE A 163 -15.35 13.63 -7.57
C PHE A 163 -13.99 13.41 -8.24
N ILE A 164 -13.58 12.14 -8.42
CA ILE A 164 -12.30 11.82 -9.08
C ILE A 164 -12.37 12.18 -10.57
N ILE A 165 -13.50 11.93 -11.24
CA ILE A 165 -13.69 12.30 -12.65
C ILE A 165 -13.60 13.81 -12.80
N ASP A 166 -14.23 14.58 -11.93
CA ASP A 166 -14.15 16.03 -11.96
C ASP A 166 -12.71 16.52 -11.82
N LEU A 167 -11.90 15.94 -10.90
CA LEU A 167 -10.49 16.25 -10.79
C LEU A 167 -9.69 15.88 -12.04
N LEU A 168 -10.05 14.78 -12.71
CA LEU A 168 -9.43 14.37 -13.97
C LEU A 168 -9.80 15.29 -15.14
N MET A 169 -10.99 15.89 -15.12
CA MET A 169 -11.49 16.78 -16.17
C MET A 169 -11.08 18.25 -15.94
N GLN A 170 -10.76 18.64 -14.72
CA GLN A 170 -10.31 20.00 -14.43
C GLN A 170 -9.07 20.34 -15.24
N HIS A 171 -9.16 21.47 -15.93
CA HIS A 171 -8.04 22.12 -16.59
C HIS A 171 -7.66 23.30 -15.70
N ASN A 172 -6.56 23.20 -14.98
CA ASN A 172 -6.07 24.37 -14.23
C ASN A 172 -5.39 25.30 -15.24
N PRO A 173 -5.82 26.54 -15.38
CA PRO A 173 -5.13 27.54 -16.20
C PRO A 173 -3.72 27.86 -15.71
N GLU A 174 -3.39 27.48 -14.46
CA GLU A 174 -2.07 27.57 -13.83
C GLU A 174 -1.19 26.31 -14.10
N ASP A 175 -1.67 25.35 -14.89
CA ASP A 175 -0.90 24.17 -15.36
C ASP A 175 0.23 24.56 -16.37
N ASP A 176 0.66 25.81 -16.39
CA ASP A 176 2.00 26.19 -16.84
C ASP A 176 3.10 25.62 -15.91
N ASP A 177 2.70 25.07 -14.76
CA ASP A 177 3.61 24.27 -13.93
C ASP A 177 3.90 22.96 -14.68
N GLU A 178 5.15 22.78 -15.03
CA GLU A 178 5.69 21.73 -15.89
C GLU A 178 5.44 20.29 -15.42
N ARG A 179 4.59 20.04 -14.43
CA ARG A 179 4.40 18.76 -13.75
C ARG A 179 3.09 18.07 -14.06
N ILE A 180 3.16 16.77 -14.29
CA ILE A 180 1.97 15.93 -14.47
C ILE A 180 1.15 15.87 -13.15
N PRO A 181 -0.17 16.23 -13.20
CA PRO A 181 -1.05 16.09 -12.04
C PRO A 181 -1.17 14.66 -11.57
N VAL A 182 -1.03 14.44 -10.25
CA VAL A 182 -1.20 13.15 -9.59
C VAL A 182 -2.42 13.21 -8.68
N ILE A 183 -3.38 12.32 -8.91
CA ILE A 183 -4.61 12.21 -8.13
C ILE A 183 -4.53 10.93 -7.28
N PRO A 184 -4.34 11.04 -5.95
CA PRO A 184 -4.22 9.87 -5.09
C PRO A 184 -5.57 9.41 -4.54
N ILE A 185 -5.83 8.11 -4.58
CA ILE A 185 -6.88 7.43 -3.82
C ILE A 185 -6.21 6.78 -2.62
N VAL A 186 -6.38 7.36 -1.45
CA VAL A 186 -5.71 6.93 -0.21
C VAL A 186 -6.70 6.24 0.72
N GLY A 187 -6.26 5.18 1.40
CA GLY A 187 -7.08 4.52 2.42
C GLY A 187 -6.56 3.13 2.80
N THR A 188 -7.08 2.58 3.87
CA THR A 188 -6.68 1.25 4.38
C THR A 188 -6.99 0.12 3.38
N GLY A 189 -6.42 -1.06 3.62
CA GLY A 189 -6.68 -2.26 2.82
C GLY A 189 -8.17 -2.65 2.85
N GLY A 190 -8.69 -3.12 1.72
CA GLY A 190 -10.08 -3.58 1.64
C GLY A 190 -11.15 -2.50 1.42
N LEU A 191 -10.80 -1.20 1.45
CA LEU A 191 -11.75 -0.10 1.21
C LEU A 191 -12.22 0.04 -0.26
N GLY A 192 -11.80 -0.83 -1.16
CA GLY A 192 -12.24 -0.78 -2.56
C GLY A 192 -11.57 0.31 -3.41
N LYS A 193 -10.36 0.75 -3.06
CA LYS A 193 -9.60 1.77 -3.84
C LYS A 193 -9.35 1.32 -5.28
N THR A 194 -8.90 0.09 -5.47
CA THR A 194 -8.71 -0.51 -6.79
C THR A 194 -10.02 -0.56 -7.57
N THR A 195 -11.12 -0.96 -6.93
CA THR A 195 -12.45 -0.98 -7.54
C THR A 195 -12.89 0.43 -7.95
N LEU A 196 -12.67 1.43 -7.11
CA LEU A 196 -12.99 2.82 -7.43
C LEU A 196 -12.15 3.33 -8.60
N ALA A 197 -10.85 3.05 -8.62
CA ALA A 197 -9.98 3.39 -9.76
C ALA A 197 -10.43 2.69 -11.05
N GLN A 198 -10.90 1.43 -10.98
CA GLN A 198 -11.46 0.70 -12.12
C GLN A 198 -12.75 1.32 -12.64
N LEU A 199 -13.67 1.75 -11.75
CA LEU A 199 -14.90 2.45 -12.13
C LEU A 199 -14.61 3.77 -12.85
N VAL A 200 -13.64 4.55 -12.35
CA VAL A 200 -13.17 5.78 -12.99
C VAL A 200 -12.52 5.48 -14.35
N PHE A 201 -11.65 4.50 -14.41
CA PHE A 201 -10.93 4.12 -15.64
C PHE A 201 -11.86 3.70 -16.77
N ARG A 202 -13.03 3.11 -16.48
CA ARG A 202 -14.01 2.63 -17.46
C ARG A 202 -15.06 3.68 -17.84
N ASP A 203 -15.12 4.81 -17.14
CA ASP A 203 -16.09 5.85 -17.43
C ASP A 203 -15.89 6.40 -18.85
N GLU A 204 -17.00 6.60 -19.56
CA GLU A 204 -16.99 7.05 -20.95
C GLU A 204 -16.35 8.44 -21.11
N ARG A 205 -16.59 9.35 -20.18
CA ARG A 205 -16.00 10.71 -20.17
C ARG A 205 -14.48 10.63 -20.08
N VAL A 206 -13.97 9.74 -19.21
CA VAL A 206 -12.54 9.48 -19.07
C VAL A 206 -11.97 8.88 -20.35
N THR A 207 -12.69 7.93 -20.96
CA THR A 207 -12.27 7.30 -22.21
C THR A 207 -12.21 8.29 -23.37
N GLN A 208 -13.16 9.22 -23.45
CA GLN A 208 -13.17 10.27 -24.47
C GLN A 208 -12.07 11.32 -24.25
N SER A 209 -11.76 11.63 -22.99
CA SER A 209 -10.77 12.67 -22.63
C SER A 209 -9.33 12.19 -22.68
N PHE A 210 -9.08 10.89 -22.50
CA PHE A 210 -7.76 10.28 -22.50
C PHE A 210 -7.71 9.14 -23.54
N PRO A 211 -7.29 9.43 -24.76
CA PRO A 211 -7.17 8.41 -25.82
C PRO A 211 -6.24 7.26 -25.45
N LEU A 212 -5.19 7.55 -24.67
CA LEU A 212 -4.28 6.54 -24.18
C LEU A 212 -4.52 6.30 -22.67
N LYS A 213 -5.04 5.11 -22.35
CA LYS A 213 -5.29 4.70 -20.95
C LYS A 213 -4.40 3.52 -20.57
N LEU A 214 -3.64 3.67 -19.51
CA LEU A 214 -2.62 2.74 -19.05
C LEU A 214 -2.95 2.25 -17.65
N TRP A 215 -2.90 0.93 -17.44
CA TRP A 215 -3.09 0.33 -16.12
C TRP A 215 -1.86 -0.46 -15.73
N VAL A 216 -1.24 -0.09 -14.61
CA VAL A 216 -0.05 -0.74 -14.06
C VAL A 216 -0.26 -1.09 -12.61
N SER A 217 -0.24 -2.39 -12.29
CA SER A 217 -0.15 -2.87 -10.91
C SER A 217 1.29 -2.81 -10.44
N VAL A 218 1.52 -2.05 -9.37
CA VAL A 218 2.86 -1.82 -8.80
C VAL A 218 3.24 -2.97 -7.88
N SER A 219 4.44 -3.52 -8.07
CA SER A 219 5.01 -4.55 -7.19
C SER A 219 5.57 -3.93 -5.91
N LEU A 220 5.80 -4.77 -4.88
CA LEU A 220 6.34 -4.32 -3.59
C LEU A 220 7.71 -3.64 -3.73
N ASP A 221 8.55 -4.17 -4.61
CA ASP A 221 9.95 -3.74 -4.73
C ASP A 221 10.12 -2.40 -5.45
N PHE A 222 9.05 -1.80 -5.97
CA PHE A 222 9.07 -0.54 -6.74
C PHE A 222 10.30 -0.41 -7.63
N ASP A 223 10.46 -1.36 -8.54
CA ASP A 223 11.54 -1.38 -9.51
C ASP A 223 11.16 -0.51 -10.71
N ILE A 224 11.90 0.58 -10.91
CA ILE A 224 11.61 1.58 -11.95
C ILE A 224 11.70 0.97 -13.35
N GLN A 225 12.70 0.13 -13.61
CA GLN A 225 12.86 -0.53 -14.91
C GLN A 225 11.66 -1.43 -15.22
N GLN A 226 11.23 -2.24 -14.25
CA GLN A 226 10.04 -3.08 -14.41
C GLN A 226 8.76 -2.26 -14.57
N LEU A 227 8.63 -1.13 -13.88
CA LEU A 227 7.48 -0.24 -14.02
C LEU A 227 7.42 0.38 -15.41
N ILE A 228 8.54 0.86 -15.95
CA ILE A 228 8.64 1.35 -17.32
C ILE A 228 8.24 0.27 -18.33
N VAL A 229 8.76 -0.95 -18.19
CA VAL A 229 8.37 -2.08 -19.03
C VAL A 229 6.87 -2.36 -18.97
N LYS A 230 6.26 -2.31 -17.78
CA LYS A 230 4.80 -2.48 -17.62
C LYS A 230 4.02 -1.35 -18.29
N ILE A 231 4.47 -0.10 -18.18
CA ILE A 231 3.84 1.06 -18.84
C ILE A 231 3.88 0.88 -20.35
N ILE A 232 5.04 0.58 -20.93
CA ILE A 232 5.22 0.33 -22.37
C ILE A 232 4.33 -0.81 -22.84
N ASN A 233 4.31 -1.94 -22.13
CA ASN A 233 3.48 -3.09 -22.46
C ASN A 233 1.97 -2.82 -22.33
N SER A 234 1.57 -1.90 -21.46
CA SER A 234 0.17 -1.47 -21.33
C SER A 234 -0.26 -0.60 -22.50
N ALA A 235 0.64 0.27 -22.97
CA ALA A 235 0.38 1.17 -24.10
C ALA A 235 0.44 0.46 -25.45
N SER A 236 1.38 -0.46 -25.61
CA SER A 236 1.72 -1.10 -26.87
C SER A 236 1.76 -2.62 -26.72
N PRO A 237 0.59 -3.30 -26.75
CA PRO A 237 0.51 -4.75 -26.54
C PRO A 237 1.35 -5.58 -27.53
N HIS A 238 1.60 -5.07 -28.73
CA HIS A 238 2.44 -5.72 -29.74
C HIS A 238 3.91 -5.80 -29.32
N LEU A 239 4.39 -4.90 -28.46
CA LEU A 239 5.76 -4.91 -27.95
C LEU A 239 5.98 -5.96 -26.86
N ARG A 240 4.91 -6.61 -26.35
CA ARG A 240 5.02 -7.71 -25.35
C ARG A 240 5.83 -8.90 -25.86
N GLN A 241 5.94 -9.07 -27.16
CA GLN A 241 6.74 -10.14 -27.77
C GLN A 241 8.25 -9.86 -27.70
N LEU A 242 8.63 -8.60 -27.49
CA LEU A 242 10.01 -8.21 -27.29
C LEU A 242 10.39 -8.45 -25.81
N ASN A 243 11.60 -8.98 -25.58
CA ASN A 243 12.07 -9.19 -24.22
C ASN A 243 12.59 -7.87 -23.61
N LEU A 244 11.65 -6.93 -23.36
CA LEU A 244 11.98 -5.59 -22.85
C LEU A 244 12.68 -5.62 -21.48
N LYS A 245 12.60 -6.72 -20.75
CA LYS A 245 13.24 -6.87 -19.43
C LYS A 245 14.77 -6.98 -19.52
N GLU A 246 15.28 -7.37 -20.67
CA GLU A 246 16.73 -7.50 -20.92
C GLU A 246 17.35 -6.21 -21.46
N LEU A 247 16.52 -5.20 -21.75
CA LEU A 247 17.01 -3.91 -22.21
C LEU A 247 17.55 -3.08 -21.05
N ASP A 248 18.63 -2.37 -21.30
CA ASP A 248 19.16 -1.35 -20.41
C ASP A 248 18.18 -0.16 -20.26
N MET A 249 18.39 0.67 -19.25
CA MET A 249 17.50 1.78 -18.92
C MET A 249 17.36 2.80 -20.07
N GLU A 250 18.46 3.12 -20.78
CA GLU A 250 18.45 4.14 -21.83
C GLU A 250 17.54 3.79 -23.02
N PRO A 251 17.59 2.58 -23.62
CA PRO A 251 16.63 2.14 -24.63
C PRO A 251 15.19 2.14 -24.13
N LEU A 252 14.95 1.75 -22.88
CA LEU A 252 13.61 1.76 -22.27
C LEU A 252 13.04 3.17 -22.14
N ILE A 253 13.85 4.15 -21.73
CA ILE A 253 13.44 5.55 -21.64
C ILE A 253 13.07 6.10 -23.02
N ARG A 254 13.85 5.80 -24.06
CA ARG A 254 13.53 6.19 -25.44
C ARG A 254 12.19 5.60 -25.87
N LEU A 255 12.00 4.31 -25.63
CA LEU A 255 10.77 3.60 -25.98
C LEU A 255 9.55 4.13 -25.21
N LEU A 256 9.71 4.47 -23.92
CA LEU A 256 8.68 5.12 -23.11
C LEU A 256 8.28 6.47 -23.73
N LYS A 257 9.29 7.27 -24.12
CA LYS A 257 9.07 8.58 -24.74
C LYS A 257 8.30 8.44 -26.06
N ASP A 258 8.70 7.51 -26.92
CA ASP A 258 8.03 7.27 -28.20
C ASP A 258 6.59 6.77 -28.00
N THR A 259 6.39 5.96 -26.96
CA THR A 259 5.08 5.39 -26.62
C THR A 259 4.07 6.43 -26.10
N LEU A 260 4.53 7.40 -25.32
CA LEU A 260 3.68 8.44 -24.73
C LEU A 260 3.58 9.70 -25.61
N ALA A 261 4.47 9.86 -26.59
CA ALA A 261 4.60 11.08 -27.39
C ALA A 261 3.28 11.51 -28.04
N GLY A 262 2.94 12.79 -27.89
CA GLY A 262 1.83 13.43 -28.62
C GLY A 262 0.43 12.99 -28.20
N GLN A 263 0.27 12.15 -27.21
CA GLN A 263 -1.04 11.66 -26.77
C GLN A 263 -1.39 12.13 -25.35
N LYS A 264 -2.65 12.55 -25.17
CA LYS A 264 -3.17 12.78 -23.83
C LYS A 264 -3.42 11.41 -23.15
N PHE A 265 -2.79 11.16 -22.02
CA PHE A 265 -2.86 9.85 -21.37
C PHE A 265 -3.36 9.90 -19.93
N LEU A 266 -3.99 8.81 -19.48
CA LEU A 266 -4.25 8.51 -18.08
C LEU A 266 -3.46 7.28 -17.67
N LEU A 267 -2.53 7.45 -16.74
CA LEU A 267 -1.78 6.34 -16.14
C LEU A 267 -2.35 6.00 -14.77
N VAL A 268 -2.89 4.80 -14.61
CA VAL A 268 -3.28 4.27 -13.30
C VAL A 268 -2.14 3.43 -12.73
N LEU A 269 -1.63 3.85 -11.58
CA LEU A 269 -0.67 3.10 -10.77
C LEU A 269 -1.41 2.51 -9.57
N ASP A 270 -1.77 1.23 -9.67
CA ASP A 270 -2.54 0.58 -8.62
C ASP A 270 -1.64 -0.13 -7.61
N ASN A 271 -2.03 -0.01 -6.33
CA ASN A 271 -1.39 -0.67 -5.20
C ASN A 271 0.06 -0.21 -4.94
N VAL A 272 0.29 1.11 -4.96
CA VAL A 272 1.59 1.72 -4.63
C VAL A 272 1.82 1.70 -3.13
N TRP A 273 2.89 1.02 -2.71
CA TRP A 273 3.27 0.85 -1.29
C TRP A 273 4.61 1.46 -0.96
N ASN A 274 5.29 1.97 -1.96
CA ASN A 274 6.64 2.49 -1.79
C ASN A 274 6.61 3.76 -0.94
N GLU A 275 7.45 3.79 0.09
CA GLU A 275 7.71 4.98 0.91
C GLU A 275 8.97 5.73 0.43
N ASP A 276 9.69 5.16 -0.54
CA ASP A 276 10.89 5.77 -1.09
C ASP A 276 10.53 6.90 -2.06
N ARG A 277 10.55 8.11 -1.52
CA ARG A 277 10.26 9.33 -2.27
C ARG A 277 11.22 9.53 -3.45
N VAL A 278 12.48 9.09 -3.35
CA VAL A 278 13.48 9.28 -4.41
C VAL A 278 13.08 8.47 -5.64
N LYS A 279 12.76 7.19 -5.47
CA LYS A 279 12.29 6.33 -6.57
C LYS A 279 10.97 6.83 -7.18
N TRP A 280 10.05 7.36 -6.34
CA TRP A 280 8.82 7.95 -6.85
C TRP A 280 9.10 9.17 -7.72
N MET A 281 9.96 10.09 -7.26
CA MET A 281 10.31 11.29 -8.01
C MET A 281 11.05 10.94 -9.32
N GLU A 282 11.90 9.92 -9.29
CA GLU A 282 12.60 9.42 -10.49
C GLU A 282 11.62 8.89 -11.53
N LEU A 283 10.68 8.00 -11.14
CA LEU A 283 9.64 7.50 -12.05
C LEU A 283 8.82 8.64 -12.64
N ARG A 284 8.35 9.57 -11.78
CA ARG A 284 7.57 10.72 -12.19
C ARG A 284 8.33 11.58 -13.20
N PHE A 285 9.58 11.89 -12.92
CA PHE A 285 10.45 12.67 -13.82
C PHE A 285 10.60 12.00 -15.19
N LEU A 286 10.80 10.69 -15.25
CA LEU A 286 10.90 9.95 -16.51
C LEU A 286 9.61 10.01 -17.35
N ILE A 287 8.45 9.95 -16.66
CA ILE A 287 7.15 10.09 -17.34
C ILE A 287 6.95 11.52 -17.83
N GLU A 288 7.27 12.52 -17.02
CA GLU A 288 7.19 13.96 -17.37
C GLU A 288 8.10 14.33 -18.55
N MET A 289 9.30 13.79 -18.60
CA MET A 289 10.21 13.95 -19.75
C MET A 289 9.68 13.31 -21.03
N SER A 290 8.84 12.31 -20.90
CA SER A 290 8.29 11.59 -22.04
C SER A 290 7.08 12.30 -22.65
N ASN A 291 6.19 12.83 -21.81
CA ASN A 291 5.01 13.59 -22.25
C ASN A 291 4.36 14.32 -21.06
N LYS A 292 4.09 15.60 -21.22
CA LYS A 292 3.44 16.46 -20.21
C LYS A 292 1.90 16.45 -20.30
N GLY A 293 1.31 15.90 -21.33
CA GLY A 293 -0.14 15.91 -21.59
C GLY A 293 -0.95 14.84 -20.85
N GLY A 294 -0.43 14.27 -19.75
CA GLY A 294 -1.05 13.19 -19.03
C GLY A 294 -1.53 13.53 -17.61
N LYS A 295 -2.26 12.58 -17.01
CA LYS A 295 -2.59 12.56 -15.57
C LYS A 295 -2.28 11.19 -14.98
N ILE A 296 -1.92 11.18 -13.70
CA ILE A 296 -1.66 9.94 -12.96
C ILE A 296 -2.73 9.75 -11.89
N LEU A 297 -3.43 8.62 -11.92
CA LEU A 297 -4.32 8.17 -10.85
C LEU A 297 -3.58 7.09 -10.05
N LEU A 298 -3.45 7.30 -8.75
CA LEU A 298 -2.64 6.47 -7.87
C LEU A 298 -3.49 5.87 -6.76
N THR A 299 -3.44 4.55 -6.54
CA THR A 299 -4.01 3.96 -5.33
C THR A 299 -2.92 3.61 -4.34
N THR A 300 -3.05 4.07 -3.11
CA THR A 300 -2.06 3.84 -2.04
C THR A 300 -2.71 3.68 -0.67
N ARG A 301 -1.95 3.13 0.27
CA ARG A 301 -2.30 3.13 1.70
C ARG A 301 -1.57 4.25 2.46
N VAL A 302 -0.56 4.83 1.89
CA VAL A 302 0.35 5.76 2.55
C VAL A 302 0.28 7.14 1.90
N LEU A 303 -0.09 8.16 2.69
CA LEU A 303 -0.13 9.55 2.22
C LEU A 303 1.28 10.16 2.09
N LYS A 304 2.25 9.64 2.83
CA LYS A 304 3.63 10.18 2.94
C LYS A 304 4.41 10.20 1.61
N LEU A 305 3.96 9.47 0.61
CA LEU A 305 4.57 9.43 -0.72
C LEU A 305 4.38 10.74 -1.51
N LEU A 306 3.34 11.51 -1.18
CA LEU A 306 2.86 12.66 -1.96
C LEU A 306 3.25 14.01 -1.35
N LEU A 307 3.75 14.00 -0.13
CA LEU A 307 4.30 15.15 0.58
C LEU A 307 5.82 15.23 0.39
#